data_b9b1011104a8fed0f2b0bc8211f27e2a
#
_entry.id   b9b1011104a8fed0f2b0bc8211f27e2a
#
_cell.length_a   1.000
_cell.length_b   1.000
_cell.length_c   1.000
_cell.angle_alpha   90.00
_cell.angle_beta   90.00
_cell.angle_gamma   90.00
#
_symmetry.space_group_name_H-M   'P 1'
#
loop_
_entity.id
_entity.type
_entity.pdbx_description
1 polymer ?
#
loop_
_entity_poly.entity_id
_entity_poly.type
_entity_poly.pdbx_seq_one_letter_code
_entity_poly.pdbx_strand_id
1 'polypeptide(L)'
;MQITRALSEHPELFLQEGARRNLLWFAQYMDSKFDPTPFHKAYYRVLDMFAKRKIQKLIIQAPPQHGKSQGSSRFLPADMLGMYPDLKICICSYAATIAKDFNRDVQRLIDCDAYRAIFPDTQLNGSNVVTVANNYLRNSDVFEIVGHTGSLRVVGRGGSLTSKTVDVMIYDDLYKDSQEANSPIIRTAAWEWFTKVAQTRLHNDSQQLVVFTRWNPDDIIGKIIETEKVVFAERWSDFDNIPSGAWVLVNFEAIKTGNATEIDAREPGQPLWAKRHSLERLLQQKQLDPLGFQCLYQGNPGDATAFLYQPFKTWVDKQDWGQYVRSGCYVDVADEGDDFLFAATYDIYRSENQIWNEAKHRMEPLLFALITDMEFTDESTDVTTVTVPRMINANGTQKAWIESNNGGSQFEKTVKKKVRALTVPFYQSDNKEARIVTNAPFVNQHIIMPFGWETRYKKLHDHITQFLRKFDANEHDDDADGLTGIYEKEIADGNTRPYNAANRGVRVH
;
A
#
# COMPACT_ATOMS: atom_id res chain seq x y z
N MET A 1 47.98 20.19 1.42
CA MET A 1 48.20 21.63 1.42
C MET A 1 47.71 22.35 0.15
N GLN A 2 48.04 21.92 -1.07
CA GLN A 2 47.50 22.52 -2.33
C GLN A 2 45.95 22.38 -2.47
N ILE A 3 45.40 21.21 -2.17
CA ILE A 3 43.95 20.96 -2.23
C ILE A 3 43.20 21.86 -1.24
N THR A 4 43.70 21.99 0.00
CA THR A 4 43.05 22.81 1.03
C THR A 4 43.06 24.31 0.67
N ARG A 5 44.06 24.76 -0.05
CA ARG A 5 44.16 26.15 -0.51
C ARG A 5 43.23 26.43 -1.70
N ALA A 6 43.13 25.49 -2.67
CA ALA A 6 42.18 25.57 -3.78
C ALA A 6 40.70 25.56 -3.27
N LEU A 7 40.41 24.81 -2.23
CA LEU A 7 39.11 24.75 -1.58
C LEU A 7 38.70 26.09 -0.93
N SER A 8 39.65 26.84 -0.37
CA SER A 8 39.37 28.15 0.25
C SER A 8 39.24 29.27 -0.78
N GLU A 9 39.84 29.10 -1.94
CA GLU A 9 39.83 30.11 -3.02
C GLU A 9 38.62 29.99 -3.95
N HIS A 10 38.04 28.78 -4.11
CA HIS A 10 36.89 28.52 -5.03
C HIS A 10 35.89 27.51 -4.41
N PRO A 11 35.17 27.83 -3.34
CA PRO A 11 34.27 26.89 -2.66
C PRO A 11 33.15 26.37 -3.55
N GLU A 12 32.67 27.17 -4.50
CA GLU A 12 31.60 26.79 -5.42
C GLU A 12 32.06 25.70 -6.41
N LEU A 13 33.27 25.81 -6.98
CA LEU A 13 33.82 24.79 -7.86
C LEU A 13 33.99 23.45 -7.15
N PHE A 14 34.33 23.47 -5.88
CA PHE A 14 34.41 22.27 -5.07
C PHE A 14 33.03 21.59 -4.85
N LEU A 15 32.02 22.38 -4.57
CA LEU A 15 30.63 21.87 -4.43
C LEU A 15 30.13 21.29 -5.76
N GLN A 16 30.39 21.95 -6.88
CA GLN A 16 30.04 21.46 -8.22
C GLN A 16 30.74 20.15 -8.55
N GLU A 17 32.06 20.04 -8.28
CA GLU A 17 32.80 18.82 -8.52
C GLU A 17 32.35 17.68 -7.58
N GLY A 18 32.04 17.98 -6.33
CA GLY A 18 31.42 17.02 -5.42
C GLY A 18 30.07 16.53 -5.91
N ALA A 19 29.24 17.45 -6.42
CA ALA A 19 27.95 17.14 -7.00
C ALA A 19 28.03 16.28 -8.27
N ARG A 20 29.04 16.48 -9.13
CA ARG A 20 29.28 15.59 -10.28
C ARG A 20 29.66 14.18 -9.90
N ARG A 21 30.23 13.97 -8.74
CA ARG A 21 30.82 12.70 -8.32
C ARG A 21 30.00 11.93 -7.33
N ASN A 22 28.98 12.53 -6.72
CA ASN A 22 28.24 11.91 -5.63
C ASN A 22 26.78 12.37 -5.62
N LEU A 23 25.86 11.43 -5.70
CA LEU A 23 24.42 11.71 -5.77
C LEU A 23 23.87 12.46 -4.54
N LEU A 24 24.40 12.22 -3.33
CA LEU A 24 23.99 12.97 -2.16
C LEU A 24 24.40 14.45 -2.25
N TRP A 25 25.64 14.70 -2.69
CA TRP A 25 26.12 16.06 -2.92
C TRP A 25 25.40 16.74 -4.07
N PHE A 26 25.08 15.99 -5.13
CA PHE A 26 24.19 16.46 -6.20
C PHE A 26 22.83 16.90 -5.65
N ALA A 27 22.16 16.06 -4.85
CA ALA A 27 20.87 16.38 -4.27
C ALA A 27 20.92 17.62 -3.36
N GLN A 28 21.98 17.78 -2.55
CA GLN A 28 22.19 18.97 -1.70
C GLN A 28 22.54 20.23 -2.49
N TYR A 29 23.26 20.09 -3.59
CA TYR A 29 23.58 21.20 -4.48
C TYR A 29 22.35 21.70 -5.25
N MET A 30 21.48 20.77 -5.70
CA MET A 30 20.22 21.08 -6.38
C MET A 30 19.14 21.59 -5.45
N ASP A 31 19.13 21.15 -4.18
CA ASP A 31 18.20 21.59 -3.16
C ASP A 31 18.96 21.96 -1.87
N SER A 32 19.29 23.24 -1.72
CA SER A 32 20.02 23.77 -0.56
C SER A 32 19.28 23.62 0.77
N LYS A 33 17.98 23.32 0.76
CA LYS A 33 17.16 23.05 1.95
C LYS A 33 17.20 21.58 2.36
N PHE A 34 17.74 20.71 1.54
CA PHE A 34 17.83 19.30 1.86
C PHE A 34 18.89 19.04 2.92
N ASP A 35 18.41 18.70 4.15
CA ASP A 35 19.23 18.36 5.32
C ASP A 35 19.21 16.83 5.52
N PRO A 36 20.23 16.09 5.02
CA PRO A 36 20.23 14.63 5.02
C PRO A 36 20.51 14.06 6.41
N THR A 37 19.57 13.26 6.90
CA THR A 37 19.74 12.44 8.12
C THR A 37 20.65 11.24 7.86
N PRO A 38 21.07 10.46 8.88
CA PRO A 38 21.82 9.21 8.69
C PRO A 38 21.14 8.26 7.69
N PHE A 39 19.82 8.12 7.75
CA PHE A 39 19.05 7.36 6.79
C PHE A 39 19.26 7.85 5.35
N HIS A 40 19.11 9.16 5.11
CA HIS A 40 19.29 9.72 3.78
C HIS A 40 20.72 9.49 3.27
N LYS A 41 21.72 9.61 4.13
CA LYS A 41 23.13 9.34 3.76
C LYS A 41 23.32 7.89 3.29
N ALA A 42 22.74 6.93 4.00
CA ALA A 42 22.78 5.53 3.59
C ALA A 42 21.99 5.28 2.29
N TYR A 43 20.77 5.78 2.21
CA TYR A 43 19.89 5.66 1.06
C TYR A 43 20.54 6.21 -0.23
N TYR A 44 21.05 7.45 -0.17
CA TYR A 44 21.72 8.08 -1.30
C TYR A 44 23.05 7.40 -1.66
N ARG A 45 23.77 6.84 -0.67
CA ARG A 45 24.96 6.05 -0.96
C ARG A 45 24.65 4.79 -1.75
N VAL A 46 23.56 4.09 -1.44
CA VAL A 46 23.10 2.92 -2.22
C VAL A 46 22.69 3.35 -3.63
N LEU A 47 21.92 4.43 -3.76
CA LEU A 47 21.56 4.98 -5.08
C LEU A 47 22.77 5.46 -5.89
N ASP A 48 23.79 6.04 -5.25
CA ASP A 48 25.04 6.47 -5.89
C ASP A 48 25.82 5.26 -6.45
N MET A 49 25.83 4.14 -5.73
CA MET A 49 26.41 2.89 -6.24
C MET A 49 25.64 2.36 -7.45
N PHE A 50 24.31 2.49 -7.46
CA PHE A 50 23.49 2.17 -8.62
C PHE A 50 23.74 3.14 -9.78
N ALA A 51 23.80 4.44 -9.55
CA ALA A 51 24.11 5.45 -10.56
C ALA A 51 25.46 5.19 -11.26
N LYS A 52 26.46 4.75 -10.50
CA LYS A 52 27.80 4.37 -10.98
C LYS A 52 27.88 2.97 -11.58
N ARG A 53 26.72 2.36 -11.84
CA ARG A 53 26.58 1.05 -12.48
C ARG A 53 27.27 -0.12 -11.77
N LYS A 54 27.47 0.00 -10.43
CA LYS A 54 28.02 -1.07 -9.58
C LYS A 54 26.97 -2.11 -9.21
N ILE A 55 25.70 -1.75 -9.26
CA ILE A 55 24.56 -2.60 -8.93
C ILE A 55 23.66 -2.68 -10.16
N GLN A 56 23.40 -3.88 -10.66
CA GLN A 56 22.56 -4.07 -11.84
C GLN A 56 21.07 -4.15 -11.49
N LYS A 57 20.74 -4.86 -10.40
CA LYS A 57 19.36 -5.05 -9.93
C LYS A 57 19.27 -4.65 -8.46
N LEU A 58 18.48 -3.64 -8.15
CA LEU A 58 18.36 -3.07 -6.81
C LEU A 58 16.90 -2.98 -6.39
N ILE A 59 16.61 -3.42 -5.18
CA ILE A 59 15.34 -3.22 -4.48
C ILE A 59 15.60 -2.37 -3.24
N ILE A 60 14.88 -1.27 -3.09
CA ILE A 60 14.90 -0.47 -1.86
C ILE A 60 13.49 -0.38 -1.30
N GLN A 61 13.33 -0.86 -0.09
CA GLN A 61 12.10 -0.72 0.70
C GLN A 61 12.30 0.41 1.71
N ALA A 62 11.37 1.34 1.76
CA ALA A 62 11.38 2.42 2.73
C ALA A 62 9.95 2.90 3.01
N PRO A 63 9.68 3.44 4.21
CA PRO A 63 8.34 3.83 4.61
C PRO A 63 7.77 4.98 3.76
N PRO A 64 6.44 5.19 3.78
CA PRO A 64 5.81 6.34 3.15
C PRO A 64 6.38 7.65 3.70
N GLN A 65 6.41 8.71 2.85
CA GLN A 65 6.81 10.07 3.23
C GLN A 65 8.26 10.22 3.74
N HIS A 66 9.16 9.27 3.47
CA HIS A 66 10.58 9.33 3.82
C HIS A 66 11.49 9.80 2.66
N GLY A 67 10.92 10.37 1.60
CA GLY A 67 11.71 10.97 0.51
C GLY A 67 12.25 9.97 -0.51
N LYS A 68 11.77 8.70 -0.53
CA LYS A 68 12.26 7.68 -1.47
C LYS A 68 12.16 8.12 -2.94
N SER A 69 10.98 8.55 -3.42
CA SER A 69 10.80 8.98 -4.82
C SER A 69 11.52 10.30 -5.15
N GLN A 70 11.87 11.12 -4.15
CA GLN A 70 12.71 12.30 -4.36
C GLN A 70 14.11 11.89 -4.80
N GLY A 71 14.69 10.88 -4.14
CA GLY A 71 16.00 10.33 -4.51
C GLY A 71 15.94 9.49 -5.77
N SER A 72 15.07 8.46 -5.81
CA SER A 72 15.06 7.43 -6.87
C SER A 72 14.49 7.89 -8.22
N SER A 73 13.45 8.75 -8.20
CA SER A 73 12.68 9.06 -9.41
C SER A 73 12.81 10.52 -9.86
N ARG A 74 13.58 11.34 -9.12
CA ARG A 74 13.90 12.74 -9.49
C ARG A 74 15.40 12.99 -9.56
N PHE A 75 16.11 12.93 -8.43
CA PHE A 75 17.55 13.23 -8.42
C PHE A 75 18.37 12.17 -9.15
N LEU A 76 18.12 10.89 -8.93
CA LEU A 76 18.87 9.81 -9.57
C LEU A 76 18.82 9.88 -11.10
N PRO A 77 17.64 9.93 -11.78
CA PRO A 77 17.62 10.00 -13.25
C PRO A 77 18.23 11.29 -13.80
N ALA A 78 18.11 12.42 -13.11
CA ALA A 78 18.76 13.67 -13.50
C ALA A 78 20.29 13.54 -13.43
N ASP A 79 20.84 13.02 -12.33
CA ASP A 79 22.27 12.79 -12.14
C ASP A 79 22.83 11.79 -13.17
N MET A 80 22.13 10.67 -13.38
CA MET A 80 22.54 9.66 -14.38
C MET A 80 22.59 10.22 -15.80
N LEU A 81 21.59 11.03 -16.21
CA LEU A 81 21.61 11.68 -17.53
C LEU A 81 22.71 12.73 -17.65
N GLY A 82 23.09 13.38 -16.54
CA GLY A 82 24.22 14.28 -16.50
C GLY A 82 25.55 13.56 -16.69
N MET A 83 25.75 12.43 -16.02
CA MET A 83 26.96 11.61 -16.15
C MET A 83 27.02 10.84 -17.47
N TYR A 84 25.88 10.39 -17.96
CA TYR A 84 25.75 9.50 -19.14
C TYR A 84 24.60 9.99 -20.04
N PRO A 85 24.81 11.03 -20.85
CA PRO A 85 23.73 11.69 -21.60
C PRO A 85 23.11 10.83 -22.71
N ASP A 86 23.68 9.65 -23.00
CA ASP A 86 23.15 8.69 -23.98
C ASP A 86 22.22 7.61 -23.34
N LEU A 87 22.06 7.58 -22.02
CA LEU A 87 21.21 6.59 -21.35
C LEU A 87 19.72 6.77 -21.65
N LYS A 88 19.05 5.67 -21.90
CA LYS A 88 17.59 5.59 -22.06
C LYS A 88 16.96 5.12 -20.75
N ILE A 89 16.42 6.06 -19.99
CA ILE A 89 15.81 5.81 -18.68
C ILE A 89 14.29 5.70 -18.84
N CYS A 90 13.68 4.71 -18.18
CA CYS A 90 12.23 4.58 -18.07
C CYS A 90 11.81 4.56 -16.62
N ILE A 91 10.85 5.39 -16.24
CA ILE A 91 10.23 5.38 -14.90
C ILE A 91 8.81 4.86 -15.04
N CYS A 92 8.47 3.84 -14.25
CA CYS A 92 7.13 3.27 -14.16
C CYS A 92 6.55 3.50 -12.77
N SER A 93 5.28 3.93 -12.70
CA SER A 93 4.51 4.02 -11.46
C SER A 93 3.13 3.39 -11.65
N TYR A 94 2.32 3.27 -10.58
CA TYR A 94 0.97 2.71 -10.68
C TYR A 94 0.07 3.48 -11.66
N ALA A 95 0.28 4.77 -11.85
CA ALA A 95 -0.47 5.60 -12.78
C ALA A 95 0.46 6.47 -13.65
N ALA A 96 0.10 6.61 -14.93
CA ALA A 96 0.85 7.46 -15.86
C ALA A 96 0.91 8.93 -15.41
N THR A 97 -0.12 9.44 -14.73
CA THR A 97 -0.17 10.81 -14.20
C THR A 97 0.94 11.08 -13.19
N ILE A 98 1.19 10.16 -12.26
CA ILE A 98 2.26 10.27 -11.26
C ILE A 98 3.63 10.18 -11.95
N ALA A 99 3.79 9.24 -12.88
CA ALA A 99 5.02 9.12 -13.63
C ALA A 99 5.33 10.39 -14.44
N LYS A 100 4.32 11.07 -14.98
CA LYS A 100 4.47 12.38 -15.67
C LYS A 100 4.92 13.50 -14.72
N ASP A 101 4.53 13.45 -13.44
CA ASP A 101 5.04 14.41 -12.45
C ASP A 101 6.55 14.22 -12.24
N PHE A 102 7.04 12.98 -12.14
CA PHE A 102 8.48 12.71 -12.09
C PHE A 102 9.22 13.26 -13.33
N ASN A 103 8.68 13.01 -14.52
CA ASN A 103 9.26 13.54 -15.75
C ASN A 103 9.37 15.07 -15.72
N ARG A 104 8.31 15.77 -15.34
CA ARG A 104 8.32 17.24 -15.24
C ARG A 104 9.32 17.75 -14.21
N ASP A 105 9.45 17.05 -13.09
CA ASP A 105 10.39 17.45 -12.05
C ASP A 105 11.85 17.23 -12.50
N VAL A 106 12.15 16.13 -13.21
CA VAL A 106 13.47 15.89 -13.81
C VAL A 106 13.79 16.96 -14.87
N GLN A 107 12.83 17.33 -15.73
CA GLN A 107 13.03 18.42 -16.68
C GLN A 107 13.37 19.75 -15.99
N ARG A 108 12.68 20.09 -14.91
CA ARG A 108 12.95 21.31 -14.12
C ARG A 108 14.35 21.29 -13.50
N LEU A 109 14.81 20.12 -13.05
CA LEU A 109 16.17 19.97 -12.54
C LEU A 109 17.19 20.23 -13.66
N ILE A 110 17.02 19.62 -14.84
CA ILE A 110 17.95 19.77 -15.97
C ILE A 110 17.97 21.21 -16.52
N ASP A 111 16.83 21.91 -16.49
CA ASP A 111 16.72 23.28 -17.00
C ASP A 111 17.34 24.34 -16.10
N CYS A 112 17.61 24.07 -14.83
CA CYS A 112 18.10 25.08 -13.92
C CYS A 112 19.62 25.36 -14.12
N ASP A 113 20.04 26.60 -13.81
CA ASP A 113 21.44 27.03 -13.99
C ASP A 113 22.41 26.22 -13.14
N ALA A 114 22.02 25.80 -11.95
CA ALA A 114 22.82 24.96 -11.08
C ALA A 114 23.17 23.61 -11.76
N TYR A 115 22.19 22.98 -12.41
CA TYR A 115 22.43 21.74 -13.13
C TYR A 115 23.35 21.93 -14.35
N ARG A 116 23.13 23.00 -15.13
CA ARG A 116 23.97 23.34 -16.31
C ARG A 116 25.42 23.64 -15.90
N ALA A 117 25.64 24.20 -14.72
CA ALA A 117 26.99 24.41 -14.18
C ALA A 117 27.72 23.09 -13.89
N ILE A 118 26.98 22.02 -13.56
CA ILE A 118 27.53 20.68 -13.28
C ILE A 118 27.66 19.88 -14.58
N PHE A 119 26.60 19.85 -15.40
CA PHE A 119 26.47 19.02 -16.60
C PHE A 119 26.13 19.87 -17.84
N PRO A 120 27.06 20.64 -18.35
CA PRO A 120 26.81 21.60 -19.47
C PRO A 120 26.37 20.92 -20.77
N ASP A 121 26.79 19.66 -21.01
CA ASP A 121 26.46 18.91 -22.21
C ASP A 121 25.04 18.29 -22.18
N THR A 122 24.39 18.24 -21.03
CA THR A 122 23.03 17.67 -20.87
C THR A 122 22.00 18.78 -20.95
N GLN A 123 21.39 18.94 -22.13
CA GLN A 123 20.40 19.99 -22.39
C GLN A 123 19.12 19.42 -22.99
N LEU A 124 17.99 20.08 -22.69
CA LEU A 124 16.69 19.79 -23.27
C LEU A 124 16.34 20.79 -24.36
N ASN A 125 15.42 20.41 -25.27
CA ASN A 125 14.86 21.37 -26.21
C ASN A 125 14.24 22.55 -25.46
N GLY A 126 14.46 23.77 -25.93
CA GLY A 126 13.94 24.99 -25.29
C GLY A 126 12.41 25.14 -25.34
N SER A 127 11.74 24.37 -26.19
CA SER A 127 10.28 24.37 -26.34
C SER A 127 9.68 22.97 -26.17
N ASN A 128 8.37 22.91 -25.91
CA ASN A 128 7.63 21.67 -25.87
C ASN A 128 7.50 21.08 -27.29
N VAL A 129 8.02 19.85 -27.50
CA VAL A 129 7.99 19.16 -28.79
C VAL A 129 7.33 17.80 -28.63
N VAL A 130 6.19 17.60 -29.27
CA VAL A 130 5.35 16.40 -29.17
C VAL A 130 5.62 15.41 -30.30
N THR A 131 6.02 15.88 -31.47
CA THR A 131 6.27 15.05 -32.66
C THR A 131 7.67 15.26 -33.18
N VAL A 132 8.31 14.17 -33.63
CA VAL A 132 9.65 14.20 -34.24
C VAL A 132 9.54 14.73 -35.65
N ALA A 133 9.91 16.00 -35.84
CA ALA A 133 10.19 16.58 -37.14
C ALA A 133 11.48 17.40 -37.04
N ASN A 134 12.62 16.74 -37.10
CA ASN A 134 13.98 17.31 -36.99
C ASN A 134 14.33 17.97 -35.64
N ASN A 135 13.61 17.62 -34.57
CA ASN A 135 13.85 18.14 -33.22
C ASN A 135 13.77 17.02 -32.16
N TYR A 136 14.48 17.23 -31.07
CA TYR A 136 14.41 16.35 -29.88
C TYR A 136 13.08 16.50 -29.17
N LEU A 137 12.48 15.37 -28.78
CA LEU A 137 11.20 15.36 -28.06
C LEU A 137 11.35 16.03 -26.68
N ARG A 138 10.29 16.76 -26.29
CA ARG A 138 10.15 17.31 -24.96
C ARG A 138 8.68 17.48 -24.59
N ASN A 139 8.14 16.56 -23.82
CA ASN A 139 6.79 16.62 -23.32
C ASN A 139 6.69 15.86 -21.96
N SER A 140 5.48 15.70 -21.45
CA SER A 140 5.27 15.02 -20.14
C SER A 140 5.46 13.50 -20.17
N ASP A 141 5.46 12.86 -21.33
CA ASP A 141 5.63 11.42 -21.47
C ASP A 141 7.08 11.03 -21.77
N VAL A 142 7.78 11.92 -22.47
CA VAL A 142 9.17 11.67 -22.89
C VAL A 142 9.90 12.98 -23.16
N PHE A 143 11.18 13.03 -22.79
CA PHE A 143 12.11 14.00 -23.33
C PHE A 143 13.41 13.30 -23.79
N GLU A 144 14.12 13.95 -24.71
CA GLU A 144 15.38 13.50 -25.28
C GLU A 144 16.47 14.55 -25.00
N ILE A 145 17.70 14.08 -24.84
CA ILE A 145 18.85 14.95 -24.59
C ILE A 145 19.36 15.49 -25.94
N VAL A 146 19.48 16.79 -26.06
CA VAL A 146 19.94 17.46 -27.29
C VAL A 146 21.38 17.07 -27.60
N GLY A 147 21.62 16.62 -28.82
CA GLY A 147 22.95 16.17 -29.28
C GLY A 147 23.31 14.76 -28.85
N HIS A 148 22.45 14.05 -28.12
CA HIS A 148 22.69 12.70 -27.62
C HIS A 148 21.54 11.74 -27.95
N THR A 149 21.74 10.44 -27.69
CA THR A 149 20.73 9.40 -27.90
C THR A 149 19.89 9.14 -26.65
N GLY A 150 20.23 9.75 -25.50
CA GLY A 150 19.59 9.55 -24.24
C GLY A 150 18.21 10.18 -24.15
N SER A 151 17.42 9.60 -23.28
CA SER A 151 16.03 10.02 -23.07
C SER A 151 15.51 9.58 -21.71
N LEU A 152 14.51 10.29 -21.20
CA LEU A 152 13.69 9.82 -20.11
C LEU A 152 12.26 9.65 -20.58
N ARG A 153 11.73 8.45 -20.37
CA ARG A 153 10.34 8.08 -20.67
C ARG A 153 9.61 7.70 -19.39
N VAL A 154 8.32 7.98 -19.33
CA VAL A 154 7.51 7.58 -18.20
C VAL A 154 6.28 6.80 -18.66
N VAL A 155 5.90 5.80 -17.87
CA VAL A 155 4.72 4.96 -18.15
C VAL A 155 3.97 4.63 -16.85
N GLY A 156 2.68 4.40 -16.96
CA GLY A 156 1.92 3.74 -15.89
C GLY A 156 2.06 2.22 -15.99
N ARG A 157 1.87 1.51 -14.89
CA ARG A 157 1.73 0.05 -14.87
C ARG A 157 0.67 -0.38 -15.92
N GLY A 158 0.97 -1.41 -16.71
CA GLY A 158 0.13 -1.82 -17.83
C GLY A 158 0.31 -0.99 -19.10
N GLY A 159 1.06 0.11 -19.04
CA GLY A 159 1.33 0.95 -20.21
C GLY A 159 2.23 0.27 -21.25
N SER A 160 2.12 0.71 -22.52
CA SER A 160 2.90 0.17 -23.62
C SER A 160 4.35 0.69 -23.60
N LEU A 161 5.30 -0.24 -23.69
CA LEU A 161 6.74 0.01 -23.86
C LEU A 161 7.25 -0.55 -25.17
N THR A 162 6.38 -0.77 -26.15
CA THR A 162 6.73 -1.42 -27.41
C THR A 162 7.82 -0.67 -28.19
N SER A 163 8.72 -1.44 -28.80
CA SER A 163 9.77 -0.97 -29.73
C SER A 163 10.79 0.01 -29.13
N LYS A 164 11.00 0.00 -27.81
CA LYS A 164 12.00 0.86 -27.15
C LYS A 164 12.92 0.00 -26.27
N THR A 165 14.23 0.18 -26.46
CA THR A 165 15.25 -0.37 -25.56
C THR A 165 15.38 0.54 -24.35
N VAL A 166 15.61 -0.03 -23.17
CA VAL A 166 15.76 0.69 -21.90
C VAL A 166 17.08 0.28 -21.24
N ASP A 167 17.93 1.26 -20.91
CA ASP A 167 19.20 1.04 -20.23
C ASP A 167 19.00 1.04 -18.70
N VAL A 168 18.05 1.85 -18.20
CA VAL A 168 17.71 1.93 -16.78
C VAL A 168 16.20 1.94 -16.60
N MET A 169 15.68 0.95 -15.90
CA MET A 169 14.27 0.85 -15.54
C MET A 169 14.09 1.15 -14.05
N ILE A 170 13.29 2.13 -13.73
CA ILE A 170 12.91 2.50 -12.35
C ILE A 170 11.45 2.21 -12.15
N TYR A 171 11.12 1.36 -11.17
CA TYR A 171 9.77 1.05 -10.74
C TYR A 171 9.50 1.75 -9.41
N ASP A 172 8.66 2.77 -9.41
CA ASP A 172 8.32 3.58 -8.23
C ASP A 172 6.84 3.46 -7.92
N ASP A 173 6.51 2.87 -6.78
CA ASP A 173 5.16 2.62 -6.27
C ASP A 173 4.21 2.04 -7.35
N LEU A 174 4.28 0.72 -7.59
CA LEU A 174 3.51 0.04 -8.63
C LEU A 174 2.06 -0.31 -8.23
N TYR A 175 1.67 -0.08 -6.99
CA TYR A 175 0.30 -0.22 -6.49
C TYR A 175 -0.16 1.11 -5.90
N LYS A 176 -1.39 1.50 -6.19
CA LYS A 176 -1.96 2.76 -5.74
C LYS A 176 -2.26 2.75 -4.24
N ASP A 177 -2.86 1.66 -3.78
CA ASP A 177 -3.38 1.51 -2.42
C ASP A 177 -3.47 0.03 -2.02
N SER A 178 -3.93 -0.22 -0.79
CA SER A 178 -4.11 -1.54 -0.24
C SER A 178 -5.10 -2.39 -1.04
N GLN A 179 -6.17 -1.79 -1.55
CA GLN A 179 -7.20 -2.51 -2.32
C GLN A 179 -6.62 -3.06 -3.64
N GLU A 180 -5.83 -2.27 -4.37
CA GLU A 180 -5.14 -2.76 -5.56
C GLU A 180 -4.12 -3.86 -5.24
N ALA A 181 -3.31 -3.62 -4.19
CA ALA A 181 -2.24 -4.55 -3.82
C ALA A 181 -2.75 -5.88 -3.27
N ASN A 182 -3.94 -5.89 -2.66
CA ASN A 182 -4.56 -7.11 -2.14
C ASN A 182 -5.45 -7.81 -3.20
N SER A 183 -5.70 -7.19 -4.36
CA SER A 183 -6.43 -7.82 -5.46
C SER A 183 -5.55 -8.82 -6.23
N PRO A 184 -5.86 -10.13 -6.25
CA PRO A 184 -5.09 -11.14 -7.00
C PRO A 184 -5.03 -10.82 -8.49
N ILE A 185 -6.13 -10.33 -9.06
CA ILE A 185 -6.23 -9.97 -10.47
C ILE A 185 -5.23 -8.85 -10.80
N ILE A 186 -5.17 -7.83 -9.96
CA ILE A 186 -4.25 -6.69 -10.16
C ILE A 186 -2.80 -7.12 -9.93
N ARG A 187 -2.51 -7.95 -8.91
CA ARG A 187 -1.16 -8.50 -8.68
C ARG A 187 -0.70 -9.35 -9.86
N THR A 188 -1.55 -10.26 -10.35
CA THR A 188 -1.24 -11.10 -11.53
C THR A 188 -0.98 -10.24 -12.76
N ALA A 189 -1.85 -9.28 -13.06
CA ALA A 189 -1.66 -8.37 -14.19
C ALA A 189 -0.37 -7.52 -14.06
N ALA A 190 -0.05 -7.07 -12.85
CA ALA A 190 1.20 -6.34 -12.57
C ALA A 190 2.44 -7.21 -12.81
N TRP A 191 2.43 -8.46 -12.33
CA TRP A 191 3.50 -9.43 -12.54
C TRP A 191 3.66 -9.82 -14.01
N GLU A 192 2.55 -10.05 -14.72
CA GLU A 192 2.58 -10.31 -16.16
C GLU A 192 3.14 -9.13 -16.95
N TRP A 193 2.74 -7.91 -16.62
CA TRP A 193 3.29 -6.72 -17.24
C TRP A 193 4.79 -6.58 -16.94
N PHE A 194 5.20 -6.79 -15.69
CA PHE A 194 6.61 -6.77 -15.30
C PHE A 194 7.43 -7.78 -16.11
N THR A 195 6.99 -9.02 -16.18
CA THR A 195 7.73 -10.12 -16.84
C THR A 195 7.63 -10.08 -18.36
N LYS A 196 6.45 -9.84 -18.93
CA LYS A 196 6.18 -9.98 -20.38
C LYS A 196 6.39 -8.67 -21.15
N VAL A 197 6.29 -7.51 -20.48
CA VAL A 197 6.43 -6.20 -21.13
C VAL A 197 7.72 -5.50 -20.70
N ALA A 198 7.91 -5.23 -19.40
CA ALA A 198 9.05 -4.47 -18.93
C ALA A 198 10.40 -5.22 -19.16
N GLN A 199 10.48 -6.50 -18.73
CA GLN A 199 11.69 -7.30 -18.90
C GLN A 199 12.11 -7.45 -20.37
N THR A 200 11.17 -7.49 -21.30
CA THR A 200 11.47 -7.62 -22.74
C THR A 200 12.06 -6.35 -23.37
N ARG A 201 12.14 -5.25 -22.64
CA ARG A 201 12.79 -3.99 -23.06
C ARG A 201 14.23 -3.87 -22.63
N LEU A 202 14.68 -4.76 -21.76
CA LEU A 202 16.00 -4.76 -21.17
C LEU A 202 16.98 -5.60 -21.99
N HIS A 203 18.25 -5.27 -21.86
CA HIS A 203 19.38 -6.00 -22.41
C HIS A 203 20.39 -6.34 -21.29
N ASN A 204 21.46 -7.04 -21.63
CA ASN A 204 22.41 -7.58 -20.65
C ASN A 204 23.00 -6.52 -19.70
N ASP A 205 23.21 -5.31 -20.20
CA ASP A 205 23.79 -4.20 -19.42
C ASP A 205 22.75 -3.28 -18.80
N SER A 206 21.46 -3.58 -18.95
CA SER A 206 20.38 -2.79 -18.36
C SER A 206 20.37 -2.91 -16.85
N GLN A 207 20.03 -1.79 -16.18
CA GLN A 207 19.85 -1.74 -14.74
C GLN A 207 18.38 -1.66 -14.38
N GLN A 208 18.02 -2.22 -13.23
CA GLN A 208 16.65 -2.20 -12.69
C GLN A 208 16.66 -1.72 -11.25
N LEU A 209 15.82 -0.75 -10.94
CA LEU A 209 15.59 -0.23 -9.60
C LEU A 209 14.11 -0.37 -9.24
N VAL A 210 13.81 -1.12 -8.19
CA VAL A 210 12.47 -1.24 -7.61
C VAL A 210 12.46 -0.47 -6.28
N VAL A 211 11.63 0.56 -6.18
CA VAL A 211 11.53 1.39 -4.98
C VAL A 211 10.07 1.60 -4.64
N PHE A 212 9.56 0.87 -3.68
CA PHE A 212 8.22 1.12 -3.15
C PHE A 212 8.00 0.53 -1.75
N THR A 213 6.87 0.89 -1.16
CA THR A 213 6.38 0.30 0.09
C THR A 213 5.76 -1.06 -0.18
N ARG A 214 6.05 -2.05 0.67
CA ARG A 214 5.39 -3.36 0.60
C ARG A 214 3.92 -3.23 1.00
N TRP A 215 3.06 -4.00 0.36
CA TRP A 215 1.63 -4.04 0.66
C TRP A 215 1.13 -5.45 0.96
N ASN A 216 1.66 -6.44 0.22
CA ASN A 216 1.19 -7.81 0.25
C ASN A 216 2.39 -8.76 0.10
N PRO A 217 2.39 -9.95 0.74
CA PRO A 217 3.44 -10.95 0.53
C PRO A 217 3.70 -11.29 -0.94
N ASP A 218 2.63 -11.34 -1.77
CA ASP A 218 2.66 -11.69 -3.18
C ASP A 218 2.73 -10.45 -4.12
N ASP A 219 3.15 -9.29 -3.61
CA ASP A 219 3.45 -8.14 -4.47
C ASP A 219 4.68 -8.41 -5.37
N ILE A 220 4.99 -7.49 -6.28
CA ILE A 220 6.12 -7.69 -7.22
C ILE A 220 7.44 -7.98 -6.50
N ILE A 221 7.73 -7.32 -5.36
CA ILE A 221 8.94 -7.62 -4.58
C ILE A 221 8.87 -9.04 -4.01
N GLY A 222 7.72 -9.46 -3.48
CA GLY A 222 7.51 -10.82 -3.01
C GLY A 222 7.72 -11.85 -4.10
N LYS A 223 7.19 -11.62 -5.29
CA LYS A 223 7.40 -12.48 -6.45
C LYS A 223 8.85 -12.53 -6.91
N ILE A 224 9.58 -11.41 -6.87
CA ILE A 224 11.01 -11.40 -7.15
C ILE A 224 11.77 -12.24 -6.12
N ILE A 225 11.47 -12.09 -4.80
CA ILE A 225 12.10 -12.87 -3.74
C ILE A 225 11.84 -14.38 -3.90
N GLU A 226 10.64 -14.75 -4.34
CA GLU A 226 10.25 -16.14 -4.57
C GLU A 226 10.95 -16.75 -5.79
N THR A 227 11.15 -15.99 -6.86
CA THR A 227 11.53 -16.53 -8.18
C THR A 227 12.98 -16.25 -8.59
N GLU A 228 13.63 -15.25 -8.00
CA GLU A 228 14.99 -14.83 -8.35
C GLU A 228 15.93 -14.88 -7.14
N LYS A 229 17.23 -14.81 -7.41
CA LYS A 229 18.24 -14.70 -6.33
C LYS A 229 18.22 -13.28 -5.76
N VAL A 230 18.13 -13.17 -4.42
CA VAL A 230 18.13 -11.88 -3.71
C VAL A 230 19.19 -11.92 -2.60
N VAL A 231 20.04 -10.90 -2.59
CA VAL A 231 21.00 -10.62 -1.51
C VAL A 231 20.39 -9.54 -0.62
N PHE A 232 20.12 -9.86 0.63
CA PHE A 232 19.68 -8.90 1.63
C PHE A 232 20.90 -8.19 2.19
N ALA A 233 21.10 -6.93 1.81
CA ALA A 233 22.29 -6.18 2.18
C ALA A 233 22.13 -5.49 3.53
N GLU A 234 23.05 -5.78 4.45
CA GLU A 234 23.16 -5.16 5.76
C GLU A 234 24.54 -4.50 5.96
N ARG A 235 25.53 -4.90 5.17
CA ARG A 235 26.91 -4.38 5.20
C ARG A 235 27.30 -3.80 3.85
N TRP A 236 28.21 -2.85 3.85
CA TRP A 236 28.71 -2.27 2.60
C TRP A 236 29.45 -3.28 1.73
N SER A 237 30.09 -4.28 2.33
CA SER A 237 30.75 -5.39 1.62
C SER A 237 29.78 -6.31 0.87
N ASP A 238 28.51 -6.31 1.20
CA ASP A 238 27.50 -7.13 0.51
C ASP A 238 27.27 -6.65 -0.95
N PHE A 239 27.71 -5.42 -1.27
CA PHE A 239 27.69 -4.89 -2.63
C PHE A 239 28.93 -5.23 -3.46
N ASP A 240 30.00 -5.74 -2.87
CA ASP A 240 31.26 -6.00 -3.58
C ASP A 240 31.24 -7.31 -4.36
N ASN A 241 30.42 -8.29 -3.91
CA ASN A 241 30.36 -9.64 -4.48
C ASN A 241 28.92 -10.07 -4.80
N ILE A 242 28.20 -9.28 -5.58
CA ILE A 242 26.84 -9.60 -5.99
C ILE A 242 26.87 -10.75 -7.00
N PRO A 243 26.17 -11.90 -6.74
CA PRO A 243 26.09 -12.98 -7.71
C PRO A 243 25.47 -12.48 -9.04
N SER A 244 25.97 -13.01 -10.15
CA SER A 244 25.45 -12.62 -11.48
C SER A 244 23.93 -12.80 -11.55
N GLY A 245 23.25 -11.74 -11.98
CA GLY A 245 21.79 -11.70 -12.14
C GLY A 245 21.00 -11.56 -10.83
N ALA A 246 21.65 -11.52 -9.67
CA ALA A 246 20.97 -11.38 -8.39
C ALA A 246 20.49 -9.94 -8.17
N TRP A 247 19.37 -9.81 -7.47
CA TRP A 247 18.91 -8.56 -6.88
C TRP A 247 19.63 -8.29 -5.57
N VAL A 248 19.91 -7.02 -5.29
CA VAL A 248 20.30 -6.58 -3.94
C VAL A 248 19.10 -5.88 -3.32
N LEU A 249 18.72 -6.27 -2.12
CA LEU A 249 17.61 -5.68 -1.38
C LEU A 249 18.12 -4.97 -0.14
N VAL A 250 17.73 -3.71 0.02
CA VAL A 250 17.94 -2.91 1.23
C VAL A 250 16.59 -2.53 1.80
N ASN A 251 16.36 -2.86 3.07
CA ASN A 251 15.13 -2.49 3.79
C ASN A 251 15.42 -1.46 4.88
N PHE A 252 14.70 -0.34 4.84
CA PHE A 252 14.73 0.71 5.85
C PHE A 252 13.42 0.71 6.63
N GLU A 253 13.41 0.11 7.81
CA GLU A 253 12.24 0.05 8.68
C GLU A 253 11.93 1.42 9.31
N ALA A 254 10.65 1.81 9.43
CA ALA A 254 10.26 3.04 10.12
C ALA A 254 10.70 3.07 11.58
N ILE A 255 10.54 1.94 12.27
CA ILE A 255 11.08 1.70 13.63
C ILE A 255 12.01 0.51 13.53
N LYS A 256 13.26 0.68 13.91
CA LYS A 256 14.25 -0.39 13.85
C LYS A 256 13.83 -1.55 14.74
N THR A 257 13.75 -2.77 14.19
CA THR A 257 13.37 -3.96 14.94
C THR A 257 14.58 -4.85 15.27
N GLY A 258 15.51 -5.01 14.35
CA GLY A 258 16.73 -5.77 14.51
C GLY A 258 17.92 -4.96 15.05
N ASN A 259 19.05 -5.62 15.23
CA ASN A 259 20.30 -4.99 15.64
C ASN A 259 20.78 -3.95 14.61
N ALA A 260 21.63 -3.02 15.06
CA ALA A 260 22.31 -2.08 14.18
C ALA A 260 23.14 -2.81 13.11
N THR A 261 23.08 -2.30 11.87
CA THR A 261 23.88 -2.79 10.76
C THR A 261 24.76 -1.67 10.21
N GLU A 262 25.69 -1.96 9.30
CA GLU A 262 26.52 -0.92 8.71
C GLU A 262 25.70 0.05 7.83
N ILE A 263 24.61 -0.43 7.21
CA ILE A 263 23.73 0.38 6.36
C ILE A 263 22.73 1.16 7.22
N ASP A 264 22.22 0.55 8.28
CA ASP A 264 21.27 1.15 9.20
C ASP A 264 21.76 0.97 10.64
N ALA A 265 22.56 1.94 11.08
CA ALA A 265 23.23 1.94 12.38
C ALA A 265 22.33 2.32 13.58
N ARG A 266 21.01 2.37 13.36
CA ARG A 266 20.05 2.65 14.45
C ARG A 266 19.96 1.47 15.42
N GLU A 267 19.78 1.80 16.68
CA GLU A 267 19.45 0.80 17.71
C GLU A 267 17.97 0.39 17.63
N PRO A 268 17.60 -0.81 18.10
CA PRO A 268 16.20 -1.25 18.17
C PRO A 268 15.30 -0.21 18.85
N GLY A 269 14.13 0.02 18.30
CA GLY A 269 13.17 1.01 18.77
C GLY A 269 13.36 2.43 18.24
N GLN A 270 14.46 2.73 17.55
CA GLN A 270 14.71 4.07 17.02
C GLN A 270 13.94 4.31 15.70
N PRO A 271 13.28 5.49 15.54
CA PRO A 271 12.60 5.86 14.31
C PRO A 271 13.59 6.23 13.20
N LEU A 272 13.21 5.95 11.94
CA LEU A 272 14.05 6.19 10.76
C LEU A 272 14.37 7.67 10.54
N TRP A 273 13.37 8.53 10.74
CA TRP A 273 13.50 9.97 10.58
C TRP A 273 12.75 10.71 11.69
N ALA A 274 13.33 10.69 12.90
CA ALA A 274 12.70 11.20 14.13
C ALA A 274 12.19 12.65 14.01
N LYS A 275 12.94 13.53 13.30
CA LYS A 275 12.59 14.95 13.10
C LYS A 275 11.27 15.13 12.33
N ARG A 276 10.91 14.21 11.45
CA ARG A 276 9.68 14.27 10.62
C ARG A 276 8.59 13.31 11.10
N HIS A 277 9.00 12.14 11.56
CA HIS A 277 8.13 11.06 12.03
C HIS A 277 8.60 10.63 13.41
N SER A 278 8.05 11.22 14.46
CA SER A 278 8.39 10.89 15.84
C SER A 278 8.01 9.44 16.17
N LEU A 279 8.70 8.84 17.14
CA LEU A 279 8.39 7.49 17.61
C LEU A 279 6.94 7.39 18.09
N GLU A 280 6.46 8.42 18.82
CA GLU A 280 5.08 8.48 19.31
C GLU A 280 4.06 8.38 18.15
N ARG A 281 4.24 9.21 17.10
CA ARG A 281 3.39 9.17 15.90
C ARG A 281 3.42 7.80 15.21
N LEU A 282 4.60 7.19 15.10
CA LEU A 282 4.75 5.86 14.48
C LEU A 282 4.07 4.77 15.31
N LEU A 283 4.15 4.85 16.65
CA LEU A 283 3.46 3.91 17.54
C LEU A 283 1.95 4.08 17.49
N GLN A 284 1.44 5.31 17.41
CA GLN A 284 0.02 5.58 17.17
C GLN A 284 -0.45 4.96 15.84
N GLN A 285 0.33 5.14 14.76
CA GLN A 285 0.01 4.53 13.47
C GLN A 285 0.01 3.01 13.53
N LYS A 286 0.98 2.42 14.24
CA LYS A 286 1.03 0.97 14.48
C LYS A 286 -0.17 0.47 15.29
N GLN A 287 -0.68 1.25 16.23
CA GLN A 287 -1.86 0.90 17.01
C GLN A 287 -3.14 0.97 16.20
N LEU A 288 -3.24 1.96 15.27
CA LEU A 288 -4.40 2.14 14.39
C LEU A 288 -4.51 1.01 13.35
N ASP A 289 -3.40 0.64 12.74
CA ASP A 289 -3.33 -0.40 11.71
C ASP A 289 -2.04 -1.22 11.89
N PRO A 290 -2.04 -2.24 12.76
CA PRO A 290 -0.85 -3.06 13.01
C PRO A 290 -0.34 -3.80 11.76
N LEU A 291 -1.26 -4.30 10.92
CA LEU A 291 -0.90 -5.05 9.72
C LEU A 291 -0.38 -4.12 8.63
N GLY A 292 -1.08 -3.04 8.34
CA GLY A 292 -0.61 -2.03 7.39
C GLY A 292 0.71 -1.40 7.85
N PHE A 293 0.91 -1.19 9.15
CA PHE A 293 2.19 -0.73 9.68
C PHE A 293 3.32 -1.73 9.41
N GLN A 294 3.07 -3.01 9.62
CA GLN A 294 4.05 -4.06 9.34
C GLN A 294 4.42 -4.09 7.84
N CYS A 295 3.44 -3.94 6.96
CA CYS A 295 3.65 -3.86 5.52
C CYS A 295 4.36 -2.58 5.10
N LEU A 296 3.70 -1.43 5.30
CA LEU A 296 4.10 -0.16 4.70
C LEU A 296 5.28 0.49 5.41
N TYR A 297 5.33 0.37 6.74
CA TYR A 297 6.33 1.06 7.56
C TYR A 297 7.53 0.19 7.89
N GLN A 298 7.37 -1.14 7.96
CA GLN A 298 8.47 -2.05 8.28
C GLN A 298 9.01 -2.81 7.05
N GLY A 299 8.33 -2.69 5.89
CA GLY A 299 8.72 -3.41 4.68
C GLY A 299 8.56 -4.94 4.78
N ASN A 300 7.83 -5.39 5.78
CA ASN A 300 7.60 -6.81 6.06
C ASN A 300 6.10 -7.11 6.05
N PRO A 301 5.52 -7.54 4.92
CA PRO A 301 4.10 -7.88 4.83
C PRO A 301 3.72 -9.15 5.61
N GLY A 302 4.67 -9.72 6.36
CA GLY A 302 4.47 -10.91 7.17
C GLY A 302 4.60 -12.21 6.37
N ASP A 303 4.53 -13.32 7.09
CA ASP A 303 4.46 -14.65 6.49
C ASP A 303 3.05 -14.85 5.87
N ALA A 304 3.00 -15.35 4.65
CA ALA A 304 1.74 -15.73 4.00
C ALA A 304 0.97 -16.81 4.78
N THR A 305 1.65 -17.56 5.64
CA THR A 305 1.05 -18.57 6.54
C THR A 305 0.58 -18.00 7.87
N ALA A 306 0.83 -16.69 8.16
CA ALA A 306 0.34 -16.06 9.39
C ALA A 306 -1.17 -15.85 9.34
N PHE A 307 -1.81 -15.92 10.50
CA PHE A 307 -3.23 -15.64 10.64
C PHE A 307 -3.55 -14.18 10.29
N LEU A 308 -4.68 -13.98 9.62
CA LEU A 308 -5.14 -12.66 9.19
C LEU A 308 -5.62 -11.83 10.37
N TYR A 309 -6.36 -12.46 11.27
CA TYR A 309 -6.96 -11.79 12.42
C TYR A 309 -6.13 -12.00 13.68
N GLN A 310 -6.03 -10.94 14.49
CA GLN A 310 -5.55 -11.01 15.87
C GLN A 310 -6.69 -11.47 16.78
N PRO A 311 -6.42 -11.92 18.03
CA PRO A 311 -7.49 -12.26 18.98
C PRO A 311 -8.50 -11.12 19.09
N PHE A 312 -9.78 -11.45 18.93
CA PHE A 312 -10.84 -10.47 19.04
C PHE A 312 -11.03 -10.00 20.48
N LYS A 313 -11.34 -8.73 20.67
CA LYS A 313 -11.78 -8.19 21.96
C LYS A 313 -13.14 -8.76 22.29
N THR A 314 -13.43 -8.90 23.60
CA THR A 314 -14.72 -9.39 24.07
C THR A 314 -15.42 -8.38 24.98
N TRP A 315 -16.74 -8.40 25.00
CA TRP A 315 -17.57 -7.60 25.92
C TRP A 315 -18.27 -8.50 26.94
N VAL A 316 -18.37 -8.01 28.17
CA VAL A 316 -19.15 -8.58 29.24
C VAL A 316 -20.31 -7.64 29.55
N ASP A 317 -20.02 -6.37 29.79
CA ASP A 317 -21.01 -5.31 29.89
C ASP A 317 -20.90 -4.39 28.66
N LYS A 318 -22.02 -4.19 27.98
CA LYS A 318 -22.08 -3.33 26.79
C LYS A 318 -21.87 -1.85 27.13
N GLN A 319 -22.19 -1.42 28.37
CA GLN A 319 -22.01 -0.03 28.79
C GLN A 319 -20.55 0.40 28.84
N ASP A 320 -19.62 -0.53 29.02
CA ASP A 320 -18.17 -0.25 29.01
C ASP A 320 -17.71 0.30 27.67
N TRP A 321 -18.50 0.14 26.59
CA TRP A 321 -18.15 0.54 25.22
C TRP A 321 -18.72 1.90 24.81
N GLY A 322 -19.41 2.60 25.72
CA GLY A 322 -19.93 3.94 25.51
C GLY A 322 -21.44 4.00 25.30
N GLN A 323 -21.89 4.91 24.45
CA GLN A 323 -23.31 5.17 24.23
C GLN A 323 -23.87 4.26 23.13
N TYR A 324 -24.98 3.55 23.44
CA TYR A 324 -25.77 2.81 22.46
C TYR A 324 -26.27 3.73 21.33
N VAL A 325 -26.19 3.29 20.10
CA VAL A 325 -26.64 4.02 18.91
C VAL A 325 -27.83 3.32 18.25
N ARG A 326 -27.67 2.04 17.90
CA ARG A 326 -28.67 1.24 17.18
C ARG A 326 -28.31 -0.24 17.21
N SER A 327 -29.28 -1.09 16.85
CA SER A 327 -29.05 -2.52 16.60
C SER A 327 -29.15 -2.86 15.10
N GLY A 328 -28.36 -3.81 14.68
CA GLY A 328 -28.32 -4.26 13.30
C GLY A 328 -28.16 -5.78 13.18
N CYS A 329 -28.34 -6.27 11.96
CA CYS A 329 -28.00 -7.61 11.54
C CYS A 329 -27.36 -7.56 10.15
N TYR A 330 -26.39 -8.42 9.91
CA TYR A 330 -25.80 -8.65 8.59
C TYR A 330 -25.98 -10.12 8.24
N VAL A 331 -26.39 -10.40 7.02
CA VAL A 331 -26.61 -11.76 6.51
C VAL A 331 -25.93 -11.87 5.16
N ASP A 332 -24.96 -12.76 5.10
CA ASP A 332 -24.35 -13.27 3.88
C ASP A 332 -25.01 -14.62 3.58
N VAL A 333 -25.66 -14.72 2.45
CA VAL A 333 -26.49 -15.87 2.10
C VAL A 333 -25.65 -16.83 1.27
N ALA A 334 -25.52 -18.07 1.73
CA ALA A 334 -24.84 -19.13 0.98
C ALA A 334 -25.40 -19.28 -0.44
N ASP A 335 -24.51 -19.42 -1.41
CA ASP A 335 -24.84 -19.86 -2.77
C ASP A 335 -25.11 -21.39 -2.80
N GLU A 336 -25.57 -21.90 -3.93
CA GLU A 336 -25.76 -23.35 -4.08
C GLU A 336 -24.39 -24.06 -4.02
N GLY A 337 -24.19 -24.97 -3.06
CA GLY A 337 -22.99 -25.80 -2.93
C GLY A 337 -22.44 -25.90 -1.50
N ASP A 338 -21.11 -25.86 -1.36
CA ASP A 338 -20.40 -26.00 -0.08
C ASP A 338 -20.24 -24.69 0.70
N ASP A 339 -20.93 -23.59 0.31
CA ASP A 339 -20.84 -22.27 0.95
C ASP A 339 -21.63 -22.24 2.28
N PHE A 340 -21.13 -21.42 3.21
CA PHE A 340 -21.75 -21.23 4.51
C PHE A 340 -22.61 -19.97 4.54
N LEU A 341 -23.79 -20.07 5.15
CA LEU A 341 -24.52 -18.87 5.59
C LEU A 341 -23.81 -18.28 6.79
N PHE A 342 -23.49 -16.98 6.74
CA PHE A 342 -23.09 -16.18 7.88
C PHE A 342 -24.18 -15.18 8.21
N ALA A 343 -24.64 -15.18 9.47
CA ALA A 343 -25.54 -14.16 9.99
C ALA A 343 -25.09 -13.72 11.38
N ALA A 344 -25.05 -12.41 11.62
CA ALA A 344 -24.72 -11.89 12.94
C ALA A 344 -25.62 -10.69 13.29
N THR A 345 -26.17 -10.70 14.51
CA THR A 345 -26.80 -9.54 15.12
C THR A 345 -25.80 -8.80 15.99
N TYR A 346 -25.93 -7.47 16.05
CA TYR A 346 -25.00 -6.61 16.76
C TYR A 346 -25.67 -5.33 17.26
N ASP A 347 -25.07 -4.75 18.30
CA ASP A 347 -25.40 -3.41 18.77
C ASP A 347 -24.23 -2.46 18.47
N ILE A 348 -24.53 -1.31 17.88
CA ILE A 348 -23.55 -0.27 17.63
C ILE A 348 -23.45 0.65 18.84
N TYR A 349 -22.23 0.79 19.33
CA TYR A 349 -21.87 1.69 20.43
C TYR A 349 -20.89 2.75 19.96
N ARG A 350 -21.02 3.95 20.51
CA ARG A 350 -20.17 5.10 20.25
C ARG A 350 -19.32 5.41 21.46
N SER A 351 -18.00 5.36 21.30
CA SER A 351 -17.05 5.72 22.34
C SER A 351 -17.20 7.18 22.77
N GLU A 352 -16.92 7.47 24.04
CA GLU A 352 -16.76 8.83 24.54
C GLU A 352 -15.44 9.46 24.04
N ASN A 353 -14.42 8.63 23.80
CA ASN A 353 -13.14 9.07 23.25
C ASN A 353 -13.27 9.35 21.74
N GLN A 354 -12.65 10.43 21.33
CA GLN A 354 -12.59 10.83 19.92
C GLN A 354 -11.18 10.62 19.37
N ILE A 355 -11.10 10.23 18.11
CA ILE A 355 -9.87 10.14 17.34
C ILE A 355 -9.89 11.11 16.17
N TRP A 356 -8.72 11.54 15.71
CA TRP A 356 -8.59 12.35 14.53
C TRP A 356 -8.82 11.51 13.27
N ASN A 357 -9.82 11.88 12.48
CA ASN A 357 -10.08 11.27 11.17
C ASN A 357 -9.38 12.11 10.08
N GLU A 358 -8.29 11.56 9.51
CA GLU A 358 -7.49 12.27 8.50
C GLU A 358 -8.27 12.51 7.20
N ALA A 359 -9.13 11.58 6.79
CA ALA A 359 -9.91 11.71 5.56
C ALA A 359 -10.98 12.81 5.64
N LYS A 360 -11.52 13.02 6.85
CA LYS A 360 -12.57 14.02 7.10
C LYS A 360 -12.04 15.29 7.77
N HIS A 361 -10.74 15.34 8.12
CA HIS A 361 -10.08 16.45 8.81
C HIS A 361 -10.82 16.91 10.09
N ARG A 362 -11.30 15.97 10.89
CA ARG A 362 -12.01 16.25 12.15
C ARG A 362 -11.88 15.15 13.18
N MET A 363 -12.15 15.50 14.45
CA MET A 363 -12.29 14.51 15.53
C MET A 363 -13.60 13.77 15.36
N GLU A 364 -13.56 12.43 15.40
CA GLU A 364 -14.75 11.56 15.36
C GLU A 364 -14.69 10.52 16.48
N PRO A 365 -15.85 10.18 17.08
CA PRO A 365 -15.90 9.10 18.05
C PRO A 365 -15.70 7.75 17.36
N LEU A 366 -15.05 6.81 18.02
CA LEU A 366 -15.00 5.44 17.57
C LEU A 366 -16.38 4.79 17.65
N LEU A 367 -16.73 4.01 16.65
CA LEU A 367 -17.89 3.14 16.65
C LEU A 367 -17.44 1.70 16.84
N PHE A 368 -18.18 0.96 17.64
CA PHE A 368 -17.97 -0.47 17.87
C PHE A 368 -19.24 -1.24 17.56
N ALA A 369 -19.11 -2.38 16.87
CA ALA A 369 -20.19 -3.34 16.70
C ALA A 369 -19.99 -4.47 17.71
N LEU A 370 -20.81 -4.48 18.75
CA LEU A 370 -20.83 -5.52 19.77
C LEU A 370 -21.73 -6.65 19.28
N ILE A 371 -21.15 -7.77 18.90
CA ILE A 371 -21.90 -8.93 18.44
C ILE A 371 -22.77 -9.49 19.56
N THR A 372 -24.04 -9.71 19.26
CA THR A 372 -25.02 -10.21 20.24
C THR A 372 -25.39 -11.67 20.02
N ASP A 373 -25.48 -12.09 18.75
CA ASP A 373 -25.73 -13.46 18.35
C ASP A 373 -25.18 -13.74 16.94
N MET A 374 -24.83 -15.00 16.66
CA MET A 374 -24.27 -15.39 15.36
C MET A 374 -24.79 -16.75 14.90
N GLU A 375 -24.94 -16.93 13.60
CA GLU A 375 -25.20 -18.19 12.94
C GLU A 375 -24.19 -18.37 11.80
N PHE A 376 -23.45 -19.47 11.83
CA PHE A 376 -22.50 -19.86 10.79
C PHE A 376 -22.71 -21.33 10.48
N THR A 377 -23.35 -21.60 9.33
CA THR A 377 -23.92 -22.93 9.05
C THR A 377 -23.99 -23.23 7.55
N ASP A 378 -23.85 -24.50 7.23
CA ASP A 378 -24.08 -25.12 5.92
C ASP A 378 -25.50 -25.74 5.80
N GLU A 379 -26.39 -25.43 6.76
CA GLU A 379 -27.76 -25.90 6.71
C GLU A 379 -28.55 -25.30 5.54
N SER A 380 -29.53 -26.05 5.08
CA SER A 380 -30.34 -25.66 3.92
C SER A 380 -31.12 -24.35 4.14
N THR A 381 -31.45 -23.68 3.04
CA THR A 381 -32.26 -22.45 3.02
C THR A 381 -33.61 -22.63 3.75
N ASP A 382 -34.19 -23.83 3.75
CA ASP A 382 -35.43 -24.11 4.49
C ASP A 382 -35.23 -23.98 5.99
N VAL A 383 -34.08 -24.38 6.53
CA VAL A 383 -33.71 -24.22 7.95
C VAL A 383 -33.39 -22.78 8.24
N THR A 384 -32.48 -22.17 7.46
CA THR A 384 -31.96 -20.82 7.73
C THR A 384 -33.01 -19.73 7.55
N THR A 385 -34.02 -19.90 6.69
CA THR A 385 -35.19 -19.00 6.63
C THR A 385 -36.10 -19.07 7.85
N VAL A 386 -35.85 -19.97 8.82
CA VAL A 386 -36.53 -20.04 10.11
C VAL A 386 -35.62 -19.54 11.23
N THR A 387 -34.37 -19.97 11.27
CA THR A 387 -33.41 -19.65 12.34
C THR A 387 -32.99 -18.19 12.32
N VAL A 388 -32.60 -17.64 11.17
CA VAL A 388 -32.21 -16.24 11.02
C VAL A 388 -33.30 -15.25 11.43
N PRO A 389 -34.56 -15.34 10.97
CA PRO A 389 -35.65 -14.48 11.50
C PRO A 389 -35.87 -14.58 13.00
N ARG A 390 -35.72 -15.78 13.56
CA ARG A 390 -35.83 -15.96 15.04
C ARG A 390 -34.74 -15.20 15.76
N MET A 391 -33.46 -15.29 15.30
CA MET A 391 -32.34 -14.58 15.86
C MET A 391 -32.53 -13.05 15.74
N ILE A 392 -32.93 -12.55 14.57
CA ILE A 392 -33.21 -11.11 14.31
C ILE A 392 -34.29 -10.59 15.31
N ASN A 393 -35.41 -11.32 15.48
CA ASN A 393 -36.50 -10.90 16.33
C ASN A 393 -36.13 -11.02 17.83
N ALA A 394 -35.40 -12.06 18.23
CA ALA A 394 -34.99 -12.28 19.63
C ALA A 394 -34.02 -11.19 20.12
N ASN A 395 -33.15 -10.69 19.24
CA ASN A 395 -32.19 -9.63 19.56
C ASN A 395 -32.74 -8.20 19.35
N GLY A 396 -34.02 -8.05 19.02
CA GLY A 396 -34.65 -6.74 18.88
C GLY A 396 -34.02 -5.89 17.75
N THR A 397 -33.49 -6.53 16.72
CA THR A 397 -32.80 -5.87 15.62
C THR A 397 -33.68 -4.83 14.94
N GLN A 398 -33.13 -3.65 14.69
CA GLN A 398 -33.86 -2.55 14.03
C GLN A 398 -33.70 -2.61 12.49
N LYS A 399 -32.53 -3.02 12.00
CA LYS A 399 -32.23 -3.09 10.56
C LYS A 399 -31.43 -4.35 10.26
N ALA A 400 -31.80 -5.03 9.20
CA ALA A 400 -31.08 -6.20 8.69
C ALA A 400 -30.60 -5.96 7.26
N TRP A 401 -29.29 -6.01 7.06
CA TRP A 401 -28.65 -6.03 5.78
C TRP A 401 -28.63 -7.49 5.27
N ILE A 402 -29.17 -7.74 4.10
CA ILE A 402 -29.23 -9.09 3.53
C ILE A 402 -28.65 -9.07 2.13
N GLU A 403 -27.63 -9.88 1.90
CA GLU A 403 -27.04 -10.00 0.59
C GLU A 403 -28.04 -10.59 -0.41
N SER A 404 -28.08 -10.00 -1.62
CA SER A 404 -29.07 -10.33 -2.65
C SER A 404 -28.45 -10.93 -3.89
N ASN A 405 -27.17 -11.29 -3.85
CA ASN A 405 -26.51 -11.98 -4.93
C ASN A 405 -27.13 -13.38 -5.11
N ASN A 406 -27.21 -13.86 -6.35
CA ASN A 406 -27.70 -15.19 -6.70
C ASN A 406 -29.05 -15.58 -6.01
N GLY A 407 -29.09 -16.55 -5.11
CA GLY A 407 -30.29 -16.97 -4.37
C GLY A 407 -30.79 -16.00 -3.28
N GLY A 408 -29.98 -15.02 -2.86
CA GLY A 408 -30.23 -14.13 -1.73
C GLY A 408 -31.49 -13.26 -1.85
N SER A 409 -31.91 -12.94 -3.07
CA SER A 409 -33.13 -12.17 -3.35
C SER A 409 -34.41 -12.90 -2.87
N GLN A 410 -34.47 -14.23 -3.01
CA GLN A 410 -35.60 -15.03 -2.54
C GLN A 410 -35.54 -15.22 -1.02
N PHE A 411 -34.34 -15.41 -0.48
CA PHE A 411 -34.11 -15.48 0.96
C PHE A 411 -34.58 -14.18 1.66
N GLU A 412 -34.16 -13.00 1.16
CA GLU A 412 -34.58 -11.69 1.69
C GLU A 412 -36.09 -11.55 1.73
N LYS A 413 -36.79 -11.87 0.63
CA LYS A 413 -38.25 -11.80 0.56
C LYS A 413 -38.94 -12.69 1.59
N THR A 414 -38.34 -13.87 1.89
CA THR A 414 -38.85 -14.80 2.89
C THR A 414 -38.61 -14.29 4.31
N VAL A 415 -37.41 -13.83 4.60
CA VAL A 415 -37.03 -13.26 5.91
C VAL A 415 -37.86 -12.01 6.22
N LYS A 416 -38.03 -11.11 5.27
CA LYS A 416 -38.81 -9.86 5.39
C LYS A 416 -40.24 -10.08 5.91
N LYS A 417 -40.86 -11.19 5.54
CA LYS A 417 -42.22 -11.52 6.01
C LYS A 417 -42.27 -11.99 7.46
N LYS A 418 -41.14 -12.41 8.04
CA LYS A 418 -40.99 -13.04 9.33
C LYS A 418 -40.36 -12.14 10.41
N VAL A 419 -39.75 -11.00 9.99
CA VAL A 419 -39.04 -10.10 10.93
C VAL A 419 -39.76 -8.76 11.10
N ARG A 420 -39.52 -8.13 12.25
CA ARG A 420 -39.95 -6.76 12.52
C ARG A 420 -38.93 -5.72 12.04
N ALA A 421 -37.68 -6.12 11.87
CA ALA A 421 -36.61 -5.29 11.41
C ALA A 421 -36.84 -4.75 9.97
N LEU A 422 -36.31 -3.59 9.71
CA LEU A 422 -36.22 -3.08 8.33
C LEU A 422 -35.18 -3.90 7.55
N THR A 423 -35.63 -4.72 6.60
CA THR A 423 -34.71 -5.46 5.71
C THR A 423 -34.22 -4.55 4.58
N VAL A 424 -32.93 -4.55 4.34
CA VAL A 424 -32.28 -3.79 3.27
C VAL A 424 -31.44 -4.75 2.42
N PRO A 425 -31.92 -5.09 1.22
CA PRO A 425 -31.12 -5.88 0.31
C PRO A 425 -29.95 -5.07 -0.23
N PHE A 426 -28.81 -5.71 -0.44
CA PHE A 426 -27.63 -5.10 -1.07
C PHE A 426 -26.94 -6.11 -1.99
N TYR A 427 -26.18 -5.58 -2.93
CA TYR A 427 -25.32 -6.37 -3.82
C TYR A 427 -23.86 -6.08 -3.48
N GLN A 428 -23.05 -7.13 -3.50
CA GLN A 428 -21.61 -7.03 -3.34
C GLN A 428 -20.94 -7.37 -4.67
N SER A 429 -20.16 -6.44 -5.23
CA SER A 429 -19.50 -6.58 -6.53
C SER A 429 -17.99 -6.46 -6.46
N ASP A 430 -17.46 -5.98 -5.32
CA ASP A 430 -16.03 -5.78 -5.14
C ASP A 430 -15.29 -7.11 -4.92
N ASN A 431 -14.00 -7.12 -5.22
CA ASN A 431 -13.17 -8.30 -5.02
C ASN A 431 -13.14 -8.70 -3.54
N LYS A 432 -13.64 -9.89 -3.20
CA LYS A 432 -13.83 -10.42 -1.86
C LYS A 432 -12.51 -10.46 -1.07
N GLU A 433 -11.43 -11.04 -1.65
CA GLU A 433 -10.10 -11.09 -1.02
C GLU A 433 -9.58 -9.69 -0.69
N ALA A 434 -9.63 -8.76 -1.65
CA ALA A 434 -9.14 -7.41 -1.44
C ALA A 434 -9.90 -6.70 -0.30
N ARG A 435 -11.20 -6.90 -0.20
CA ARG A 435 -12.05 -6.35 0.88
C ARG A 435 -11.65 -6.91 2.24
N ILE A 436 -11.60 -8.23 2.36
CA ILE A 436 -11.31 -8.95 3.60
C ILE A 436 -9.91 -8.57 4.11
N VAL A 437 -8.88 -8.71 3.27
CA VAL A 437 -7.49 -8.44 3.69
C VAL A 437 -7.27 -6.97 4.04
N THR A 438 -7.87 -6.05 3.27
CA THR A 438 -7.74 -4.60 3.54
C THR A 438 -8.45 -4.19 4.82
N ASN A 439 -9.62 -4.77 5.12
CA ASN A 439 -10.43 -4.38 6.26
C ASN A 439 -10.14 -5.19 7.54
N ALA A 440 -9.37 -6.27 7.47
CA ALA A 440 -9.08 -7.12 8.64
C ALA A 440 -8.58 -6.36 9.89
N PRO A 441 -7.66 -5.36 9.79
CA PRO A 441 -7.25 -4.57 10.96
C PRO A 441 -8.40 -3.81 11.60
N PHE A 442 -9.29 -3.26 10.78
CA PHE A 442 -10.46 -2.51 11.25
C PHE A 442 -11.53 -3.43 11.83
N VAL A 443 -11.72 -4.61 11.24
CA VAL A 443 -12.58 -5.66 11.80
C VAL A 443 -12.10 -6.01 13.21
N ASN A 444 -10.82 -6.29 13.41
CA ASN A 444 -10.25 -6.56 14.73
C ASN A 444 -10.40 -5.39 15.73
N GLN A 445 -10.37 -4.16 15.24
CA GLN A 445 -10.48 -2.97 16.09
C GLN A 445 -11.92 -2.70 16.53
N HIS A 446 -12.88 -2.89 15.63
CA HIS A 446 -14.24 -2.38 15.77
C HIS A 446 -15.30 -3.45 16.03
N ILE A 447 -15.04 -4.72 15.70
CA ILE A 447 -15.92 -5.84 15.98
C ILE A 447 -15.54 -6.45 17.32
N ILE A 448 -16.50 -6.50 18.24
CA ILE A 448 -16.28 -6.95 19.61
C ILE A 448 -17.16 -8.18 19.85
N MET A 449 -16.56 -9.30 20.16
CA MET A 449 -17.27 -10.57 20.37
C MET A 449 -17.88 -10.67 21.77
N PRO A 450 -18.94 -11.44 21.98
CA PRO A 450 -19.44 -11.67 23.31
C PRO A 450 -18.48 -12.55 24.13
N PHE A 451 -18.34 -12.30 25.43
CA PHE A 451 -17.52 -13.14 26.29
C PHE A 451 -17.97 -14.61 26.22
N GLY A 452 -17.01 -15.54 26.10
CA GLY A 452 -17.27 -16.97 25.95
C GLY A 452 -17.73 -17.41 24.55
N TRP A 453 -17.55 -16.54 23.54
CA TRP A 453 -17.93 -16.85 22.17
C TRP A 453 -17.14 -18.03 21.59
N GLU A 454 -15.91 -18.27 22.04
CA GLU A 454 -15.05 -19.39 21.69
C GLU A 454 -15.69 -20.76 21.97
N THR A 455 -16.55 -20.83 22.97
CA THR A 455 -17.28 -22.05 23.31
C THR A 455 -18.68 -22.06 22.68
N ARG A 456 -19.35 -20.90 22.66
CA ARG A 456 -20.74 -20.78 22.17
C ARG A 456 -20.82 -20.89 20.65
N TYR A 457 -19.84 -20.36 19.93
CA TYR A 457 -19.77 -20.32 18.46
C TYR A 457 -18.51 -20.99 17.96
N LYS A 458 -18.23 -22.19 18.48
CA LYS A 458 -16.94 -22.88 18.29
C LYS A 458 -16.54 -23.01 16.81
N LYS A 459 -17.48 -23.38 15.91
CA LYS A 459 -17.19 -23.55 14.47
C LYS A 459 -16.68 -22.24 13.86
N LEU A 460 -17.36 -21.13 14.10
CA LEU A 460 -16.96 -19.81 13.63
C LEU A 460 -15.66 -19.33 14.29
N HIS A 461 -15.52 -19.53 15.59
CA HIS A 461 -14.31 -19.16 16.33
C HIS A 461 -13.08 -19.85 15.74
N ASP A 462 -13.14 -21.18 15.59
CA ASP A 462 -12.01 -21.97 15.11
C ASP A 462 -11.66 -21.60 13.66
N HIS A 463 -12.65 -21.26 12.84
CA HIS A 463 -12.45 -20.85 11.46
C HIS A 463 -11.81 -19.45 11.38
N ILE A 464 -12.43 -18.42 11.94
CA ILE A 464 -11.96 -17.04 11.80
C ILE A 464 -10.61 -16.79 12.49
N THR A 465 -10.31 -17.45 13.61
CA THR A 465 -9.04 -17.30 14.32
C THR A 465 -7.87 -18.00 13.61
N GLN A 466 -8.17 -18.97 12.75
CA GLN A 466 -7.17 -19.67 11.94
C GLN A 466 -7.13 -19.19 10.49
N PHE A 467 -7.90 -18.17 10.14
CA PHE A 467 -7.95 -17.61 8.80
C PHE A 467 -6.58 -17.06 8.38
N LEU A 468 -6.01 -17.62 7.30
CA LEU A 468 -4.66 -17.32 6.84
C LEU A 468 -4.63 -16.05 5.97
N ARG A 469 -3.52 -15.33 6.02
CA ARG A 469 -3.26 -14.18 5.14
C ARG A 469 -3.17 -14.57 3.66
N LYS A 470 -2.70 -15.77 3.35
CA LYS A 470 -2.74 -16.34 2.02
C LYS A 470 -4.17 -16.81 1.75
N PHE A 471 -4.93 -15.99 1.05
CA PHE A 471 -6.36 -16.15 0.87
C PHE A 471 -6.74 -17.53 0.29
N ASP A 472 -6.08 -17.96 -0.78
CA ASP A 472 -6.31 -19.24 -1.45
C ASP A 472 -6.02 -20.49 -0.57
N ALA A 473 -5.42 -20.30 0.60
CA ALA A 473 -5.18 -21.39 1.54
C ALA A 473 -6.33 -21.60 2.54
N ASN A 474 -7.34 -20.73 2.53
CA ASN A 474 -8.54 -20.86 3.35
C ASN A 474 -9.60 -21.66 2.58
N GLU A 475 -10.27 -22.58 3.26
CA GLU A 475 -11.30 -23.44 2.67
C GLU A 475 -12.61 -22.67 2.44
N HIS A 476 -12.96 -21.77 3.36
CA HIS A 476 -14.14 -20.91 3.31
C HIS A 476 -13.74 -19.48 3.69
N ASP A 477 -14.53 -18.48 3.31
CA ASP A 477 -14.28 -17.08 3.58
C ASP A 477 -15.53 -16.27 3.99
N ASP A 478 -16.67 -16.94 4.15
CA ASP A 478 -17.98 -16.32 4.36
C ASP A 478 -18.09 -15.60 5.71
N ASP A 479 -17.47 -16.12 6.77
CA ASP A 479 -17.40 -15.46 8.08
C ASP A 479 -16.50 -14.21 8.05
N ALA A 480 -15.36 -14.29 7.37
CA ALA A 480 -14.46 -13.15 7.18
C ALA A 480 -15.12 -12.05 6.33
N ASP A 481 -15.84 -12.44 5.29
CA ASP A 481 -16.62 -11.53 4.45
C ASP A 481 -17.77 -10.90 5.23
N GLY A 482 -18.52 -11.69 6.00
CA GLY A 482 -19.60 -11.21 6.83
C GLY A 482 -19.15 -10.19 7.88
N LEU A 483 -18.05 -10.45 8.60
CA LEU A 483 -17.49 -9.50 9.56
C LEU A 483 -16.99 -8.22 8.86
N THR A 484 -16.39 -8.35 7.68
CA THR A 484 -16.00 -7.22 6.84
C THR A 484 -17.21 -6.40 6.43
N GLY A 485 -18.29 -7.05 6.01
CA GLY A 485 -19.55 -6.39 5.64
C GLY A 485 -20.18 -5.61 6.78
N ILE A 486 -20.14 -6.12 8.02
CA ILE A 486 -20.57 -5.36 9.22
C ILE A 486 -19.77 -4.08 9.37
N TYR A 487 -18.43 -4.17 9.27
CA TYR A 487 -17.57 -3.01 9.37
C TYR A 487 -17.88 -1.97 8.28
N GLU A 488 -17.99 -2.38 7.03
CA GLU A 488 -18.28 -1.49 5.90
C GLU A 488 -19.63 -0.79 6.02
N LYS A 489 -20.70 -1.53 6.32
CA LYS A 489 -22.07 -1.00 6.38
C LYS A 489 -22.35 -0.13 7.59
N GLU A 490 -21.66 -0.35 8.71
CA GLU A 490 -22.02 0.27 9.97
C GLU A 490 -20.98 1.25 10.50
N ILE A 491 -19.71 1.10 10.14
CA ILE A 491 -18.60 1.79 10.77
C ILE A 491 -17.82 2.64 9.77
N ALA A 492 -17.41 2.09 8.64
CA ALA A 492 -16.57 2.78 7.66
C ALA A 492 -17.17 4.10 7.14
N ASP A 493 -18.48 4.13 6.90
CA ASP A 493 -19.21 5.33 6.46
C ASP A 493 -19.40 6.38 7.56
N GLY A 494 -18.98 6.11 8.80
CA GLY A 494 -19.13 7.02 9.95
C GLY A 494 -20.58 7.35 10.28
N ASN A 495 -21.51 6.44 10.00
CA ASN A 495 -22.93 6.66 10.25
C ASN A 495 -23.25 6.55 11.75
N THR A 496 -23.23 7.68 12.45
CA THR A 496 -23.48 7.77 13.91
C THR A 496 -24.93 8.02 14.28
N ARG A 497 -25.87 8.00 13.32
CA ARG A 497 -27.29 8.30 13.58
C ARG A 497 -28.05 7.03 13.91
N PRO A 498 -28.97 7.06 14.92
CA PRO A 498 -29.88 5.95 15.16
C PRO A 498 -30.81 5.76 13.95
N TYR A 499 -31.23 4.52 13.71
CA TYR A 499 -32.23 4.24 12.68
C TYR A 499 -33.59 4.79 13.14
N ASN A 500 -34.11 5.79 12.41
CA ASN A 500 -35.48 6.29 12.67
C ASN A 500 -36.48 5.45 11.89
N ALA A 501 -37.38 4.79 12.63
CA ALA A 501 -38.54 4.08 12.07
C ALA A 501 -39.53 5.01 11.36
N ALA A 502 -39.42 6.33 11.58
CA ALA A 502 -40.34 7.33 11.04
C ALA A 502 -40.15 7.66 9.54
N ASN A 503 -39.05 7.21 8.91
CA ASN A 503 -38.82 7.43 7.47
C ASN A 503 -39.49 6.37 6.56
N ARG A 504 -40.53 5.68 7.05
CA ARG A 504 -41.43 4.93 6.18
C ARG A 504 -42.41 5.91 5.53
N GLY A 505 -42.06 6.34 4.34
CA GLY A 505 -43.00 7.05 3.49
C GLY A 505 -42.70 8.52 3.34
N VAL A 506 -42.15 8.85 2.22
CA VAL A 506 -42.71 9.71 1.17
C VAL A 506 -41.71 9.69 0.01
N ARG A 507 -41.92 8.82 -0.97
CA ARG A 507 -41.55 9.15 -2.33
C ARG A 507 -42.67 10.05 -2.83
N VAL A 508 -42.39 11.31 -2.96
CA VAL A 508 -43.17 12.21 -3.82
C VAL A 508 -42.60 12.02 -5.24
N HIS A 509 -43.50 11.87 -6.18
CA HIS A 509 -43.39 11.60 -7.61
C HIS A 509 -42.32 12.38 -8.38
#